data_a97fbf2baadc3606cc90176b2f93298e
#
_entry.id   a97fbf2baadc3606cc90176b2f93298e
#
_cell.length_a   1.000
_cell.length_b   1.000
_cell.length_c   1.000
_cell.angle_alpha   90.00
_cell.angle_beta   90.00
_cell.angle_gamma   90.00
#
_symmetry.space_group_name_H-M   'P 1'
#
loop_
_entity.id
_entity.type
_entity.pdbx_description
1 polymer ?
#
loop_
_entity_poly.entity_id
_entity_poly.type
_entity_poly.pdbx_seq_one_letter_code
_entity_poly.pdbx_strand_id
1 'polypeptide(L)'
;MNRLYSIILLLVFICTHVHSQQAYFVDGYHGGIYGHYPVKWKTQFIVDQLSKHPDWRICLEIEPETWDTVQIQTPEAYRQLKNIVVSKQVEFTNPTYAQPYCYNISGESIIRQFQYGIAKINKHFPGVTFTTYSVEEPCFTSCLPQILKLFGFKYAVLKCPNTCWGGYTNAYGGELVNWVGPDGTPILTVPRYACEKLEENSTWQTTAWCNEESYLNACRDAGIEHPVGMCFQDAGWKNGPWLGSGKNIKSNSIYVTWKDYFENISIGKTNDEIGRA
;
A
#
# COMPACT_ATOMS: atom_id res chain seq x y z
N MET A 1 -50.84 22.04 20.12
CA MET A 1 -49.57 22.62 19.61
C MET A 1 -48.35 21.90 20.20
N ASN A 2 -48.27 21.54 21.46
CA ASN A 2 -47.04 20.97 22.07
C ASN A 2 -46.62 19.56 21.57
N ARG A 3 -47.52 18.73 21.03
CA ARG A 3 -47.18 17.40 20.53
C ARG A 3 -46.47 17.44 19.15
N LEU A 4 -46.78 18.47 18.33
CA LEU A 4 -46.18 18.61 17.03
C LEU A 4 -44.70 19.02 17.10
N TYR A 5 -44.39 19.92 18.08
CA TYR A 5 -43.00 20.34 18.34
C TYR A 5 -42.11 19.23 18.87
N SER A 6 -42.66 18.31 19.69
CA SER A 6 -41.93 17.15 20.19
C SER A 6 -41.57 16.14 19.05
N ILE A 7 -42.45 15.97 18.10
CA ILE A 7 -42.18 15.07 16.93
C ILE A 7 -41.14 15.70 15.99
N ILE A 8 -41.20 17.01 15.76
CA ILE A 8 -40.20 17.72 14.93
C ILE A 8 -38.83 17.71 15.61
N LEU A 9 -38.75 17.88 16.92
CA LEU A 9 -37.50 17.81 17.68
C LEU A 9 -36.89 16.39 17.64
N LEU A 10 -37.72 15.36 17.72
CA LEU A 10 -37.29 13.95 17.62
C LEU A 10 -36.77 13.61 16.21
N LEU A 11 -37.43 14.12 15.18
CA LEU A 11 -36.97 13.94 13.78
C LEU A 11 -35.68 14.68 13.48
N VAL A 12 -35.43 15.85 14.06
CA VAL A 12 -34.18 16.59 13.93
C VAL A 12 -33.03 15.87 14.64
N PHE A 13 -33.28 15.16 15.76
CA PHE A 13 -32.28 14.39 16.47
C PHE A 13 -31.92 13.06 15.77
N ILE A 14 -32.80 12.51 14.96
CA ILE A 14 -32.55 11.28 14.18
C ILE A 14 -31.76 11.58 12.88
N CYS A 15 -31.74 12.85 12.43
CA CYS A 15 -30.98 13.27 11.23
C CYS A 15 -29.51 13.58 11.50
N THR A 16 -28.96 13.32 12.69
CA THR A 16 -27.57 13.62 12.97
C THR A 16 -26.74 12.36 13.04
N HIS A 17 -25.73 12.35 12.22
CA HIS A 17 -24.54 11.48 12.21
C HIS A 17 -24.64 10.21 11.38
N VAL A 18 -24.98 10.31 10.12
CA VAL A 18 -24.26 9.48 9.14
C VAL A 18 -22.89 10.14 8.99
N HIS A 19 -22.01 9.97 9.94
CA HIS A 19 -20.59 10.16 9.67
C HIS A 19 -20.21 9.13 8.62
N SER A 20 -20.05 9.57 7.39
CA SER A 20 -19.40 8.77 6.38
C SER A 20 -18.04 8.38 6.96
N GLN A 21 -17.85 7.10 7.21
CA GLN A 21 -16.56 6.58 7.68
C GLN A 21 -15.48 7.05 6.70
N GLN A 22 -14.44 7.68 7.22
CA GLN A 22 -13.33 8.12 6.38
C GLN A 22 -12.59 6.90 5.85
N ALA A 23 -12.43 6.82 4.54
CA ALA A 23 -11.67 5.78 3.88
C ALA A 23 -10.30 6.30 3.43
N TYR A 24 -9.33 5.41 3.37
CA TYR A 24 -7.95 5.69 2.97
C TYR A 24 -7.55 4.83 1.78
N PHE A 25 -6.63 5.35 0.98
CA PHE A 25 -6.17 4.63 -0.20
C PHE A 25 -4.67 4.79 -0.39
N VAL A 26 -3.99 3.68 -0.59
CA VAL A 26 -2.57 3.65 -0.94
C VAL A 26 -2.42 3.35 -2.41
N ASP A 27 -2.03 4.36 -3.17
CA ASP A 27 -1.73 4.27 -4.59
C ASP A 27 -0.24 4.00 -4.79
N GLY A 28 0.13 3.33 -5.87
CA GLY A 28 1.52 2.98 -6.09
C GLY A 28 1.86 2.45 -7.48
N TYR A 29 3.14 2.23 -7.66
CA TYR A 29 3.72 1.54 -8.82
C TYR A 29 4.52 0.34 -8.38
N HIS A 30 4.35 -0.74 -9.14
CA HIS A 30 5.06 -2.00 -9.06
C HIS A 30 5.92 -2.22 -10.32
N GLY A 31 6.99 -3.00 -10.19
CA GLY A 31 7.82 -3.43 -11.30
C GLY A 31 9.09 -2.60 -11.51
N GLY A 32 9.65 -2.64 -12.70
CA GLY A 32 10.90 -1.98 -13.05
C GLY A 32 11.42 -2.42 -14.40
N ILE A 33 12.72 -2.35 -14.61
CA ILE A 33 13.35 -2.71 -15.90
C ILE A 33 13.32 -4.21 -16.19
N TYR A 34 13.26 -5.04 -15.14
CA TYR A 34 13.12 -6.49 -15.31
C TYR A 34 11.65 -6.91 -15.50
N GLY A 35 10.72 -6.07 -15.08
CA GLY A 35 9.31 -6.15 -15.40
C GLY A 35 8.97 -5.30 -16.61
N HIS A 36 8.10 -4.31 -16.44
CA HIS A 36 7.72 -3.42 -17.54
C HIS A 36 7.61 -1.97 -17.08
N TYR A 37 8.72 -1.26 -17.05
CA TYR A 37 8.76 0.16 -16.72
C TYR A 37 9.09 1.01 -17.96
N PRO A 38 8.14 1.75 -18.54
CA PRO A 38 8.39 2.61 -19.69
C PRO A 38 9.20 3.85 -19.28
N VAL A 39 10.51 3.70 -19.15
CA VAL A 39 11.45 4.69 -18.62
C VAL A 39 11.27 6.07 -19.27
N LYS A 40 11.09 6.11 -20.61
CA LYS A 40 11.02 7.37 -21.37
C LYS A 40 9.91 8.34 -20.96
N TRP A 41 8.83 7.84 -20.37
CA TRP A 41 7.69 8.70 -20.04
C TRP A 41 7.11 8.50 -18.63
N LYS A 42 7.30 7.33 -18.01
CA LYS A 42 6.64 6.99 -16.76
C LYS A 42 7.12 7.86 -15.61
N THR A 43 8.42 8.07 -15.46
CA THR A 43 8.97 8.91 -14.39
C THR A 43 8.48 10.35 -14.52
N GLN A 44 8.47 10.90 -15.74
CA GLN A 44 7.93 12.25 -15.98
C GLN A 44 6.45 12.33 -15.65
N PHE A 45 5.68 11.30 -16.02
CA PHE A 45 4.25 11.23 -15.69
C PHE A 45 4.03 11.27 -14.18
N ILE A 46 4.77 10.47 -13.40
CA ILE A 46 4.68 10.46 -11.92
C ILE A 46 4.96 11.86 -11.36
N VAL A 47 6.05 12.49 -11.80
CA VAL A 47 6.46 13.83 -11.38
C VAL A 47 5.39 14.88 -11.69
N ASP A 48 4.85 14.85 -12.91
CA ASP A 48 3.80 15.78 -13.34
C ASP A 48 2.53 15.63 -12.52
N GLN A 49 2.12 14.40 -12.21
CA GLN A 49 0.93 14.14 -11.40
C GLN A 49 1.14 14.56 -9.95
N LEU A 50 2.27 14.23 -9.34
CA LEU A 50 2.60 14.66 -7.97
C LEU A 50 2.63 16.19 -7.85
N SER A 51 3.13 16.87 -8.86
CA SER A 51 3.17 18.33 -8.89
C SER A 51 1.80 18.97 -9.05
N LYS A 52 0.90 18.36 -9.83
CA LYS A 52 -0.47 18.85 -10.06
C LYS A 52 -1.42 18.56 -8.91
N HIS A 53 -1.16 17.51 -8.15
CA HIS A 53 -2.02 17.00 -7.10
C HIS A 53 -1.25 16.89 -5.78
N PRO A 54 -1.08 17.98 -5.04
CA PRO A 54 -0.29 18.01 -3.80
C PRO A 54 -0.87 17.15 -2.67
N ASP A 55 -2.14 16.79 -2.75
CA ASP A 55 -2.84 15.87 -1.86
C ASP A 55 -2.64 14.39 -2.21
N TRP A 56 -2.16 14.09 -3.41
CA TRP A 56 -1.87 12.72 -3.81
C TRP A 56 -0.58 12.20 -3.17
N ARG A 57 -0.61 10.95 -2.77
CA ARG A 57 0.51 10.19 -2.20
C ARG A 57 0.71 8.92 -3.02
N ILE A 58 1.97 8.48 -3.10
CA ILE A 58 2.32 7.29 -3.89
C ILE A 58 3.36 6.45 -3.16
N CYS A 59 3.17 5.13 -3.21
CA CYS A 59 4.19 4.16 -2.84
C CYS A 59 4.90 3.63 -4.09
N LEU A 60 6.22 3.54 -4.04
CA LEU A 60 7.03 3.04 -5.14
C LEU A 60 7.62 1.68 -4.77
N GLU A 61 7.15 0.66 -5.43
CA GLU A 61 7.71 -0.68 -5.46
C GLU A 61 8.44 -0.87 -6.79
N ILE A 62 9.52 -0.12 -6.99
CA ILE A 62 10.27 -0.11 -8.24
C ILE A 62 11.62 -0.80 -8.03
N GLU A 63 11.94 -1.75 -8.88
CA GLU A 63 13.24 -2.43 -8.89
C GLU A 63 14.38 -1.41 -8.87
N PRO A 64 15.32 -1.50 -7.90
CA PRO A 64 16.35 -0.48 -7.69
C PRO A 64 17.24 -0.19 -8.89
N GLU A 65 17.49 -1.19 -9.75
CA GLU A 65 18.28 -1.05 -10.97
C GLU A 65 17.65 -0.10 -11.99
N THR A 66 16.33 0.03 -11.96
CA THR A 66 15.58 0.94 -12.84
C THR A 66 16.10 2.37 -12.75
N TRP A 67 16.55 2.79 -11.57
CA TRP A 67 16.98 4.18 -11.34
C TRP A 67 18.28 4.54 -12.06
N ASP A 68 19.20 3.60 -12.32
CA ASP A 68 20.36 3.86 -13.19
C ASP A 68 19.89 4.20 -14.61
N THR A 69 18.93 3.43 -15.10
CA THR A 69 18.38 3.65 -16.45
C THR A 69 17.60 4.97 -16.53
N VAL A 70 16.78 5.27 -15.52
CA VAL A 70 16.02 6.53 -15.45
C VAL A 70 16.97 7.73 -15.38
N GLN A 71 18.05 7.65 -14.60
CA GLN A 71 19.05 8.71 -14.48
C GLN A 71 19.71 9.03 -15.82
N ILE A 72 19.97 8.00 -16.64
CA ILE A 72 20.64 8.17 -17.95
C ILE A 72 19.64 8.63 -19.02
N GLN A 73 18.47 7.99 -19.08
CA GLN A 73 17.53 8.20 -20.20
C GLN A 73 16.61 9.40 -20.00
N THR A 74 16.29 9.76 -18.75
CA THR A 74 15.38 10.85 -18.40
C THR A 74 15.93 11.67 -17.23
N PRO A 75 17.13 12.28 -17.35
CA PRO A 75 17.83 12.92 -16.25
C PRO A 75 17.04 14.05 -15.58
N GLU A 76 16.23 14.77 -16.34
CA GLU A 76 15.40 15.85 -15.82
C GLU A 76 14.27 15.32 -14.92
N ALA A 77 13.51 14.35 -15.39
CA ALA A 77 12.47 13.70 -14.60
C ALA A 77 13.06 13.03 -13.34
N TYR A 78 14.21 12.40 -13.46
CA TYR A 78 14.92 11.82 -12.33
C TYR A 78 15.29 12.89 -11.28
N ARG A 79 15.84 14.04 -11.69
CA ARG A 79 16.19 15.15 -10.81
C ARG A 79 14.97 15.73 -10.11
N GLN A 80 13.87 15.89 -10.84
CA GLN A 80 12.59 16.35 -10.28
C GLN A 80 12.03 15.37 -9.26
N LEU A 81 12.04 14.06 -9.56
CA LEU A 81 11.61 13.04 -8.61
C LEU A 81 12.44 13.06 -7.33
N LYS A 82 13.76 13.21 -7.41
CA LYS A 82 14.61 13.34 -6.22
C LYS A 82 14.18 14.48 -5.29
N ASN A 83 13.78 15.61 -5.85
CA ASN A 83 13.28 16.73 -5.06
C ASN A 83 11.92 16.44 -4.41
N ILE A 84 11.06 15.69 -5.10
CA ILE A 84 9.73 15.32 -4.59
C ILE A 84 9.83 14.25 -3.50
N VAL A 85 10.74 13.30 -3.61
CA VAL A 85 10.92 12.23 -2.62
C VAL A 85 11.13 12.78 -1.20
N VAL A 86 11.77 13.94 -1.04
CA VAL A 86 11.95 14.59 0.26
C VAL A 86 10.68 15.28 0.78
N SER A 87 9.65 15.45 -0.04
CA SER A 87 8.39 16.14 0.31
C SER A 87 7.37 15.28 1.05
N LYS A 88 7.66 14.02 1.32
CA LYS A 88 6.75 13.03 1.94
C LYS A 88 5.54 12.60 1.06
N GLN A 89 5.50 12.99 -0.21
CA GLN A 89 4.48 12.49 -1.14
C GLN A 89 4.80 11.08 -1.64
N VAL A 90 6.04 10.63 -1.48
CA VAL A 90 6.55 9.35 -2.00
C VAL A 90 7.12 8.51 -0.88
N GLU A 91 6.74 7.25 -0.83
CA GLU A 91 7.34 6.21 0.00
C GLU A 91 7.89 5.08 -0.87
N PHE A 92 9.08 4.57 -0.52
CA PHE A 92 9.59 3.33 -1.10
C PHE A 92 9.24 2.17 -0.17
N THR A 93 8.56 1.13 -0.68
CA THR A 93 7.97 0.08 0.16
C THR A 93 8.66 -1.27 0.06
N ASN A 94 9.07 -1.69 -1.12
CA ASN A 94 9.81 -2.93 -1.35
C ASN A 94 11.19 -2.61 -1.94
N PRO A 95 12.25 -2.62 -1.12
CA PRO A 95 13.60 -2.33 -1.58
C PRO A 95 14.36 -3.55 -2.11
N THR A 96 13.73 -4.71 -2.23
CA THR A 96 14.43 -5.90 -2.75
C THR A 96 14.95 -5.66 -4.17
N TYR A 97 16.14 -6.17 -4.46
CA TYR A 97 16.87 -5.82 -5.68
C TYR A 97 16.13 -6.20 -6.99
N ALA A 98 15.47 -7.36 -6.98
CA ALA A 98 14.78 -7.91 -8.15
C ALA A 98 13.35 -8.38 -7.84
N GLN A 99 12.74 -7.92 -6.76
CA GLN A 99 11.37 -8.27 -6.36
C GLN A 99 11.08 -9.77 -6.41
N PRO A 100 11.90 -10.62 -5.75
CA PRO A 100 11.77 -12.06 -5.88
C PRO A 100 10.55 -12.58 -5.14
N TYR A 101 9.98 -13.67 -5.60
CA TYR A 101 9.08 -14.48 -4.80
C TYR A 101 9.85 -15.14 -3.64
N CYS A 102 9.78 -14.54 -2.46
CA CYS A 102 10.60 -14.92 -1.31
C CYS A 102 10.45 -16.39 -0.90
N TYR A 103 9.32 -17.03 -1.20
CA TYR A 103 9.11 -18.45 -0.94
C TYR A 103 9.87 -19.38 -1.89
N ASN A 104 10.43 -18.86 -2.99
CA ASN A 104 11.20 -19.63 -3.99
C ASN A 104 12.72 -19.54 -3.83
N ILE A 105 13.20 -18.72 -2.89
CA ILE A 105 14.63 -18.48 -2.70
C ILE A 105 15.05 -18.71 -1.24
N SER A 106 16.34 -18.91 -1.02
CA SER A 106 16.88 -19.13 0.33
C SER A 106 16.82 -17.86 1.18
N GLY A 107 16.85 -18.02 2.51
CA GLY A 107 16.91 -16.91 3.45
C GLY A 107 18.12 -16.00 3.22
N GLU A 108 19.30 -16.57 2.91
CA GLU A 108 20.49 -15.78 2.54
C GLU A 108 20.24 -14.96 1.27
N SER A 109 19.59 -15.53 0.28
CA SER A 109 19.23 -14.80 -0.95
C SER A 109 18.28 -13.65 -0.65
N ILE A 110 17.28 -13.85 0.22
CA ILE A 110 16.37 -12.79 0.65
C ILE A 110 17.15 -11.65 1.33
N ILE A 111 18.04 -11.98 2.26
CA ILE A 111 18.88 -10.99 2.96
C ILE A 111 19.71 -10.18 1.94
N ARG A 112 20.31 -10.83 0.95
CA ARG A 112 21.08 -10.15 -0.11
C ARG A 112 20.20 -9.25 -0.96
N GLN A 113 18.98 -9.66 -1.29
CA GLN A 113 18.02 -8.84 -2.01
C GLN A 113 17.74 -7.52 -1.28
N PHE A 114 17.48 -7.56 0.02
CA PHE A 114 17.30 -6.37 0.84
C PHE A 114 18.58 -5.53 0.93
N GLN A 115 19.71 -6.16 1.21
CA GLN A 115 21.00 -5.48 1.38
C GLN A 115 21.39 -4.69 0.13
N TYR A 116 21.37 -5.32 -1.03
CA TYR A 116 21.76 -4.68 -2.29
C TYR A 116 20.72 -3.66 -2.75
N GLY A 117 19.45 -3.97 -2.62
CA GLY A 117 18.39 -3.07 -3.03
C GLY A 117 18.34 -1.79 -2.20
N ILE A 118 18.43 -1.88 -0.88
CA ILE A 118 18.51 -0.72 0.01
C ILE A 118 19.75 0.13 -0.32
N ALA A 119 20.92 -0.49 -0.48
CA ALA A 119 22.14 0.23 -0.85
C ALA A 119 21.99 0.96 -2.19
N LYS A 120 21.37 0.31 -3.17
CA LYS A 120 21.14 0.90 -4.50
C LYS A 120 20.16 2.06 -4.45
N ILE A 121 19.03 1.91 -3.77
CA ILE A 121 18.04 3.01 -3.62
C ILE A 121 18.69 4.19 -2.88
N ASN A 122 19.42 3.95 -1.80
CA ASN A 122 20.09 5.02 -1.06
C ASN A 122 21.18 5.75 -1.87
N LYS A 123 21.81 5.08 -2.83
CA LYS A 123 22.73 5.73 -3.78
C LYS A 123 22.00 6.75 -4.65
N HIS A 124 20.79 6.45 -5.10
CA HIS A 124 19.97 7.33 -5.94
C HIS A 124 19.23 8.39 -5.14
N PHE A 125 18.68 8.02 -3.99
CA PHE A 125 17.84 8.83 -3.13
C PHE A 125 18.39 8.84 -1.69
N PRO A 126 19.48 9.59 -1.43
CA PRO A 126 20.09 9.63 -0.10
C PRO A 126 19.10 10.09 0.97
N GLY A 127 19.06 9.37 2.09
CA GLY A 127 18.18 9.69 3.21
C GLY A 127 16.80 9.03 3.15
N VAL A 128 16.49 8.24 2.12
CA VAL A 128 15.31 7.38 2.11
C VAL A 128 15.43 6.33 3.22
N THR A 129 14.38 6.21 4.00
CA THR A 129 14.26 5.19 5.05
C THR A 129 13.11 4.27 4.73
N PHE A 130 13.31 2.97 4.96
CA PHE A 130 12.28 1.97 4.74
C PHE A 130 11.61 1.67 6.08
N THR A 131 10.34 2.03 6.19
CA THR A 131 9.53 1.82 7.39
C THR A 131 8.54 0.69 7.22
N THR A 132 7.96 0.59 6.04
CA THR A 132 6.90 -0.36 5.73
C THR A 132 7.28 -1.25 4.57
N TYR A 133 7.08 -2.55 4.74
CA TYR A 133 7.16 -3.51 3.65
C TYR A 133 5.77 -3.73 3.07
N SER A 134 5.60 -3.40 1.81
CA SER A 134 4.38 -3.62 1.04
C SER A 134 4.72 -3.97 -0.39
N VAL A 135 3.99 -4.91 -0.94
CA VAL A 135 4.21 -5.46 -2.28
C VAL A 135 2.88 -5.57 -3.03
N GLU A 136 2.93 -5.51 -4.34
CA GLU A 136 1.77 -5.74 -5.19
C GLU A 136 1.47 -7.24 -5.30
N GLU A 137 2.49 -8.02 -5.59
CA GLU A 137 2.41 -9.48 -5.68
C GLU A 137 2.80 -10.11 -4.34
N PRO A 138 2.17 -11.23 -3.95
CA PRO A 138 2.39 -11.83 -2.64
C PRO A 138 3.77 -12.49 -2.53
N CYS A 139 4.81 -11.70 -2.38
CA CYS A 139 6.21 -12.13 -2.24
C CYS A 139 6.56 -12.43 -0.78
N PHE A 140 5.73 -13.23 -0.07
CA PHE A 140 5.89 -13.48 1.35
C PHE A 140 6.51 -14.84 1.65
N THR A 141 7.14 -14.92 2.82
CA THR A 141 7.59 -16.18 3.46
C THR A 141 7.46 -16.04 4.97
N SER A 142 7.31 -17.14 5.68
CA SER A 142 7.11 -17.13 7.14
C SER A 142 8.25 -16.47 7.92
N CYS A 143 9.48 -16.53 7.43
CA CYS A 143 10.63 -15.90 8.09
C CYS A 143 10.80 -14.41 7.79
N LEU A 144 9.93 -13.81 6.98
CA LEU A 144 10.06 -12.41 6.57
C LEU A 144 9.98 -11.41 7.75
N PRO A 145 9.14 -11.59 8.78
CA PRO A 145 9.10 -10.68 9.92
C PRO A 145 10.47 -10.44 10.57
N GLN A 146 11.24 -11.50 10.83
CA GLN A 146 12.56 -11.37 11.42
C GLN A 146 13.57 -10.69 10.49
N ILE A 147 13.49 -10.96 9.18
CA ILE A 147 14.34 -10.30 8.17
C ILE A 147 13.99 -8.82 8.08
N LEU A 148 12.73 -8.46 8.01
CA LEU A 148 12.28 -7.07 7.99
C LEU A 148 12.76 -6.30 9.21
N LYS A 149 12.64 -6.89 10.41
CA LYS A 149 13.16 -6.27 11.64
C LYS A 149 14.65 -6.07 11.61
N LEU A 150 15.41 -7.02 11.04
CA LEU A 150 16.86 -6.90 10.87
C LEU A 150 17.25 -5.67 10.04
N PHE A 151 16.46 -5.33 9.03
CA PHE A 151 16.65 -4.15 8.18
C PHE A 151 15.96 -2.88 8.69
N GLY A 152 15.38 -2.91 9.89
CA GLY A 152 14.79 -1.74 10.55
C GLY A 152 13.35 -1.40 10.15
N PHE A 153 12.67 -2.29 9.44
CA PHE A 153 11.24 -2.12 9.17
C PHE A 153 10.43 -2.19 10.46
N LYS A 154 9.43 -1.35 10.55
CA LYS A 154 8.51 -1.27 11.68
C LYS A 154 7.19 -1.95 11.37
N TYR A 155 6.77 -1.92 10.11
CA TYR A 155 5.45 -2.29 9.61
C TYR A 155 5.53 -3.19 8.39
N ALA A 156 4.47 -3.96 8.19
CA ALA A 156 4.29 -4.75 6.99
C ALA A 156 2.83 -4.69 6.50
N VAL A 157 2.60 -5.07 5.27
CA VAL A 157 1.28 -5.12 4.66
C VAL A 157 1.12 -6.47 3.99
N LEU A 158 0.16 -7.26 4.47
CA LEU A 158 -0.27 -8.52 3.85
C LEU A 158 -1.52 -8.33 2.97
N LYS A 159 -1.97 -7.09 2.83
CA LYS A 159 -3.05 -6.74 1.93
C LYS A 159 -2.50 -6.71 0.51
N CYS A 160 -2.77 -7.77 -0.22
CA CYS A 160 -2.52 -7.90 -1.66
C CYS A 160 -3.87 -7.97 -2.36
N PRO A 161 -4.40 -6.87 -2.90
CA PRO A 161 -5.69 -6.89 -3.57
C PRO A 161 -5.66 -7.60 -4.92
N ASN A 162 -4.47 -7.98 -5.37
CA ASN A 162 -4.24 -8.86 -6.50
C ASN A 162 -4.03 -10.29 -6.01
N THR A 163 -4.89 -11.20 -6.40
CA THR A 163 -4.86 -12.61 -5.95
C THR A 163 -4.25 -13.57 -6.95
N CYS A 164 -3.71 -13.08 -8.07
CA CYS A 164 -2.97 -13.89 -9.03
C CYS A 164 -1.53 -14.17 -8.57
N TRP A 165 -0.78 -14.92 -9.33
CA TRP A 165 0.66 -15.17 -9.12
C TRP A 165 1.02 -15.96 -7.86
N GLY A 166 0.16 -16.90 -7.47
CA GLY A 166 0.53 -17.97 -6.54
C GLY A 166 0.61 -17.59 -5.07
N GLY A 167 0.19 -16.42 -4.73
CA GLY A 167 0.18 -16.05 -3.36
C GLY A 167 -1.11 -15.35 -3.00
N TYR A 168 -1.85 -15.98 -2.19
CA TYR A 168 -3.04 -15.47 -1.61
C TYR A 168 -2.81 -15.40 -0.12
N THR A 169 -2.66 -14.20 0.40
CA THR A 169 -2.63 -14.04 1.85
C THR A 169 -4.00 -14.40 2.40
N ASN A 170 -4.01 -15.26 3.40
CA ASN A 170 -5.25 -15.58 4.09
C ASN A 170 -5.87 -14.29 4.63
N ALA A 171 -7.19 -14.16 4.44
CA ALA A 171 -7.93 -13.09 5.06
C ALA A 171 -7.89 -13.26 6.59
N TYR A 172 -7.75 -12.15 7.30
CA TYR A 172 -7.77 -12.13 8.75
C TYR A 172 -8.67 -11.00 9.23
N GLY A 173 -9.33 -11.21 10.36
CA GLY A 173 -10.16 -10.18 11.01
C GLY A 173 -9.29 -9.14 11.70
N GLY A 174 -9.88 -7.95 11.92
CA GLY A 174 -9.21 -6.84 12.60
C GLY A 174 -8.50 -5.89 11.65
N GLU A 175 -8.27 -4.68 12.13
CA GLU A 175 -7.64 -3.62 11.35
C GLU A 175 -6.12 -3.79 11.28
N LEU A 176 -5.53 -4.18 12.41
CA LEU A 176 -4.11 -4.46 12.57
C LEU A 176 -3.89 -5.80 13.24
N VAL A 177 -2.83 -6.48 12.86
CA VAL A 177 -2.38 -7.74 13.46
C VAL A 177 -0.88 -7.72 13.67
N ASN A 178 -0.36 -8.54 14.59
CA ASN A 178 1.04 -8.85 14.65
C ASN A 178 1.33 -10.06 13.74
N TRP A 179 2.09 -9.85 12.69
CA TRP A 179 2.63 -10.95 11.91
C TRP A 179 3.88 -11.48 12.60
N VAL A 180 3.84 -12.74 13.03
CA VAL A 180 4.88 -13.33 13.87
C VAL A 180 5.67 -14.35 13.06
N GLY A 181 6.98 -14.15 13.01
CA GLY A 181 7.91 -15.11 12.39
C GLY A 181 8.10 -16.38 13.23
N PRO A 182 8.72 -17.44 12.66
CA PRO A 182 8.97 -18.68 13.36
C PRO A 182 9.85 -18.54 14.63
N ASP A 183 10.67 -17.50 14.68
CA ASP A 183 11.50 -17.16 15.83
C ASP A 183 10.77 -16.36 16.92
N GLY A 184 9.47 -16.06 16.72
CA GLY A 184 8.66 -15.26 17.62
C GLY A 184 8.76 -13.75 17.39
N THR A 185 9.51 -13.28 16.37
CA THR A 185 9.61 -11.85 16.06
C THR A 185 8.30 -11.32 15.49
N PRO A 186 7.63 -10.33 16.14
CA PRO A 186 6.42 -9.72 15.63
C PRO A 186 6.73 -8.50 14.77
N ILE A 187 5.91 -8.26 13.76
CA ILE A 187 5.85 -6.99 13.03
C ILE A 187 4.39 -6.55 12.90
N LEU A 188 4.11 -5.29 13.23
CA LEU A 188 2.77 -4.75 13.12
C LEU A 188 2.35 -4.65 11.64
N THR A 189 1.16 -5.16 11.32
CA THR A 189 0.81 -5.45 9.94
C THR A 189 -0.65 -5.10 9.66
N VAL A 190 -0.91 -4.50 8.51
CA VAL A 190 -2.25 -4.46 7.92
C VAL A 190 -2.50 -5.80 7.22
N PRO A 191 -3.46 -6.60 7.70
CA PRO A 191 -3.78 -7.86 7.04
C PRO A 191 -4.70 -7.64 5.84
N ARG A 192 -4.91 -8.67 5.06
CA ARG A 192 -6.09 -8.75 4.22
C ARG A 192 -7.32 -8.91 5.11
N TYR A 193 -8.27 -8.01 5.03
CA TYR A 193 -9.46 -8.07 5.88
C TYR A 193 -10.36 -9.25 5.52
N ALA A 194 -10.94 -9.89 6.52
CA ALA A 194 -11.85 -11.03 6.30
C ALA A 194 -13.11 -10.66 5.49
N CYS A 195 -13.51 -9.39 5.52
CA CYS A 195 -14.63 -8.86 4.75
C CYS A 195 -14.28 -8.51 3.29
N GLU A 196 -13.01 -8.57 2.89
CA GLU A 196 -12.57 -8.28 1.54
C GLU A 196 -12.94 -9.44 0.59
N LYS A 197 -13.63 -9.13 -0.50
CA LYS A 197 -14.12 -10.09 -1.49
C LYS A 197 -13.50 -9.83 -2.85
N LEU A 198 -13.61 -10.77 -3.76
CA LEU A 198 -13.32 -10.54 -5.16
C LEU A 198 -14.23 -9.45 -5.73
N GLU A 199 -13.69 -8.60 -6.59
CA GLU A 199 -14.46 -7.64 -7.37
C GLU A 199 -15.41 -8.40 -8.30
N GLU A 200 -16.59 -7.84 -8.54
CA GLU A 200 -17.59 -8.45 -9.42
C GLU A 200 -16.99 -8.71 -10.81
N ASN A 201 -17.18 -9.93 -11.29
CA ASN A 201 -16.63 -10.42 -12.56
C ASN A 201 -15.09 -10.47 -12.64
N SER A 202 -14.38 -10.30 -11.54
CA SER A 202 -12.94 -10.52 -11.45
C SER A 202 -12.62 -11.89 -10.85
N THR A 203 -11.55 -12.51 -11.35
CA THR A 203 -11.03 -13.77 -10.80
C THR A 203 -9.78 -13.56 -9.95
N TRP A 204 -9.29 -12.32 -9.85
CA TRP A 204 -8.01 -12.03 -9.24
C TRP A 204 -7.92 -10.68 -8.50
N GLN A 205 -8.79 -9.72 -8.79
CA GLN A 205 -8.84 -8.45 -8.06
C GLN A 205 -9.88 -8.49 -6.97
N THR A 206 -9.57 -7.87 -5.83
CA THR A 206 -10.51 -7.72 -4.73
C THR A 206 -11.13 -6.33 -4.73
N THR A 207 -12.22 -6.18 -4.00
CA THR A 207 -12.95 -4.91 -3.84
C THR A 207 -12.11 -3.81 -3.16
N ALA A 208 -11.02 -4.18 -2.47
CA ALA A 208 -10.07 -3.23 -1.89
C ALA A 208 -9.16 -2.54 -2.94
N TRP A 209 -9.11 -3.07 -4.16
CA TRP A 209 -8.35 -2.51 -5.28
C TRP A 209 -8.72 -1.06 -5.62
N CYS A 210 -9.97 -0.68 -5.41
CA CYS A 210 -10.47 0.65 -5.72
C CYS A 210 -11.38 1.23 -4.63
N ASN A 211 -11.36 0.70 -3.42
CA ASN A 211 -12.26 1.12 -2.34
C ASN A 211 -13.73 1.14 -2.76
N GLU A 212 -14.22 0.01 -3.26
CA GLU A 212 -15.63 -0.10 -3.61
C GLU A 212 -16.53 0.18 -2.41
N GLU A 213 -17.69 0.77 -2.65
CA GLU A 213 -18.67 1.07 -1.60
C GLU A 213 -19.08 -0.21 -0.83
N SER A 214 -19.21 -1.33 -1.52
CA SER A 214 -19.48 -2.63 -0.92
C SER A 214 -18.38 -3.07 0.05
N TYR A 215 -17.11 -2.80 -0.29
CA TYR A 215 -15.97 -3.08 0.57
C TYR A 215 -15.97 -2.18 1.79
N LEU A 216 -16.19 -0.88 1.63
CA LEU A 216 -16.22 0.07 2.74
C LEU A 216 -17.37 -0.21 3.70
N ASN A 217 -18.54 -0.59 3.19
CA ASN A 217 -19.66 -1.01 4.01
C ASN A 217 -19.32 -2.29 4.79
N ALA A 218 -18.72 -3.29 4.14
CA ALA A 218 -18.30 -4.52 4.80
C ALA A 218 -17.20 -4.26 5.87
N CYS A 219 -16.29 -3.32 5.63
CA CYS A 219 -15.31 -2.90 6.63
C CYS A 219 -15.99 -2.28 7.86
N ARG A 220 -16.98 -1.40 7.64
CA ARG A 220 -17.76 -0.80 8.72
C ARG A 220 -18.48 -1.86 9.55
N ASP A 221 -19.16 -2.80 8.90
CA ASP A 221 -19.90 -3.87 9.55
C ASP A 221 -18.95 -4.81 10.32
N ALA A 222 -17.70 -4.93 9.89
CA ALA A 222 -16.65 -5.70 10.56
C ALA A 222 -15.89 -4.93 11.65
N GLY A 223 -16.27 -3.67 11.92
CA GLY A 223 -15.61 -2.84 12.95
C GLY A 223 -14.22 -2.34 12.57
N ILE A 224 -13.89 -2.26 11.28
CA ILE A 224 -12.66 -1.63 10.80
C ILE A 224 -12.88 -0.12 10.85
N GLU A 225 -12.17 0.57 11.72
CA GLU A 225 -12.35 2.02 11.94
C GLU A 225 -11.73 2.86 10.82
N HIS A 226 -10.59 2.43 10.29
CA HIS A 226 -9.83 3.13 9.25
C HIS A 226 -9.67 2.26 8.00
N PRO A 227 -10.73 2.01 7.23
CA PRO A 227 -10.67 1.14 6.08
C PRO A 227 -9.68 1.69 5.05
N VAL A 228 -8.80 0.82 4.56
CA VAL A 228 -7.78 1.16 3.58
C VAL A 228 -7.80 0.19 2.42
N GLY A 229 -7.87 0.74 1.22
CA GLY A 229 -7.62 0.02 -0.02
C GLY A 229 -6.22 0.29 -0.54
N MET A 230 -5.77 -0.54 -1.46
CA MET A 230 -4.51 -0.30 -2.17
C MET A 230 -4.56 -0.81 -3.60
N CYS A 231 -3.82 -0.12 -4.45
CA CYS A 231 -3.50 -0.57 -5.79
C CYS A 231 -2.07 -0.19 -6.11
N PHE A 232 -1.22 -1.16 -6.35
CA PHE A 232 0.07 -0.90 -6.98
C PHE A 232 -0.07 -1.22 -8.46
N GLN A 233 -0.09 -0.16 -9.26
CA GLN A 233 -0.24 -0.26 -10.69
C GLN A 233 1.01 -0.89 -11.29
N ASP A 234 0.86 -1.90 -12.12
CA ASP A 234 1.96 -2.35 -12.96
C ASP A 234 2.49 -1.18 -13.80
N ALA A 235 3.76 -0.92 -13.68
CA ALA A 235 4.41 0.22 -14.34
C ALA A 235 4.28 0.20 -15.86
N GLY A 236 3.97 -0.95 -16.46
CA GLY A 236 3.70 -1.12 -17.88
C GLY A 236 2.32 -0.65 -18.32
N TRP A 237 1.38 -0.51 -17.46
CA TRP A 237 0.03 -0.13 -17.84
C TRP A 237 -0.03 1.34 -18.25
N LYS A 238 -0.67 1.59 -19.38
CA LYS A 238 -0.72 2.92 -19.99
C LYS A 238 -1.40 3.97 -19.11
N ASN A 239 -2.38 3.55 -18.33
CA ASN A 239 -3.22 4.47 -17.57
C ASN A 239 -2.58 4.94 -16.26
N GLY A 240 -1.37 4.50 -15.93
CA GLY A 240 -0.61 5.00 -14.81
C GLY A 240 -1.27 4.80 -13.45
N PRO A 241 -0.88 5.56 -12.44
CA PRO A 241 -1.58 5.56 -11.18
C PRO A 241 -3.02 5.99 -11.39
N TRP A 242 -3.88 5.57 -10.48
CA TRP A 242 -5.33 5.69 -10.59
C TRP A 242 -5.83 7.12 -10.50
N LEU A 243 -4.98 8.05 -10.08
CA LEU A 243 -5.33 9.47 -10.00
C LEU A 243 -5.78 10.00 -11.37
N GLY A 244 -7.04 10.41 -11.45
CA GLY A 244 -7.63 11.03 -12.63
C GLY A 244 -7.83 10.11 -13.84
N SER A 245 -7.64 8.80 -13.73
CA SER A 245 -7.67 7.87 -14.88
C SER A 245 -9.06 7.32 -15.21
N GLY A 246 -10.10 7.69 -14.50
CA GLY A 246 -11.47 7.17 -14.68
C GLY A 246 -11.70 5.75 -14.13
N LYS A 247 -10.64 5.07 -13.70
CA LYS A 247 -10.70 3.85 -12.89
C LYS A 247 -10.46 4.18 -11.43
N ASN A 248 -10.86 5.34 -11.06
CA ASN A 248 -10.61 5.95 -9.78
C ASN A 248 -11.21 5.14 -8.67
N ILE A 249 -10.66 5.37 -7.51
CA ILE A 249 -11.29 5.07 -6.25
C ILE A 249 -12.77 5.42 -6.37
N LYS A 250 -13.62 4.42 -6.17
CA LYS A 250 -15.08 4.56 -6.31
C LYS A 250 -15.72 5.29 -5.12
N SER A 251 -14.91 5.75 -4.17
CA SER A 251 -15.35 6.44 -2.96
C SER A 251 -14.48 7.67 -2.68
N ASN A 252 -14.98 8.55 -1.81
CA ASN A 252 -14.19 9.67 -1.32
C ASN A 252 -13.15 9.17 -0.30
N SER A 253 -11.95 8.85 -0.79
CA SER A 253 -10.84 8.36 0.01
C SER A 253 -9.70 9.36 0.05
N ILE A 254 -9.00 9.43 1.20
CA ILE A 254 -7.77 10.20 1.35
C ILE A 254 -6.59 9.36 0.86
N TYR A 255 -5.80 9.89 -0.07
CA TYR A 255 -4.55 9.27 -0.48
C TYR A 255 -3.50 9.38 0.62
N VAL A 256 -2.89 8.26 0.97
CA VAL A 256 -1.87 8.17 2.03
C VAL A 256 -0.72 7.28 1.57
N THR A 257 0.45 7.46 2.19
CA THR A 257 1.47 6.42 2.19
C THR A 257 1.19 5.40 3.28
N TRP A 258 1.79 4.21 3.20
CA TRP A 258 1.68 3.24 4.28
C TRP A 258 2.27 3.76 5.59
N LYS A 259 3.38 4.49 5.50
CA LYS A 259 3.97 5.13 6.68
C LYS A 259 3.00 6.09 7.36
N ASP A 260 2.35 6.97 6.59
CA ASP A 260 1.35 7.88 7.14
C ASP A 260 0.17 7.12 7.74
N TYR A 261 -0.27 6.04 7.11
CA TYR A 261 -1.35 5.21 7.63
C TYR A 261 -1.02 4.63 9.00
N PHE A 262 0.14 4.00 9.16
CA PHE A 262 0.54 3.39 10.42
C PHE A 262 0.91 4.40 11.52
N GLU A 263 1.51 5.53 11.17
CA GLU A 263 2.03 6.48 12.15
C GLU A 263 1.02 7.55 12.57
N ASN A 264 0.02 7.85 11.71
CA ASN A 264 -0.88 8.99 11.92
C ASN A 264 -2.37 8.64 11.88
N ILE A 265 -2.78 7.47 11.38
CA ILE A 265 -4.17 7.11 11.15
C ILE A 265 -4.55 5.90 12.00
N SER A 266 -4.10 4.72 11.63
CA SER A 266 -4.35 3.49 12.38
C SER A 266 -3.27 3.31 13.45
N ILE A 267 -3.30 4.18 14.45
CA ILE A 267 -2.34 4.20 15.55
C ILE A 267 -2.83 3.21 16.61
N GLY A 268 -2.56 1.95 16.39
CA GLY A 268 -3.04 0.91 17.30
C GLY A 268 -1.94 -0.06 17.73
N LYS A 269 -2.21 -0.71 18.84
CA LYS A 269 -1.57 -1.96 19.24
C LYS A 269 -2.65 -3.03 19.17
N THR A 270 -2.28 -4.18 18.71
CA THR A 270 -3.16 -5.34 18.68
C THR A 270 -2.52 -6.50 19.42
N ASN A 271 -3.35 -7.34 20.02
CA ASN A 271 -2.93 -8.62 20.57
C ASN A 271 -3.17 -9.76 19.58
N ASP A 272 -3.81 -9.46 18.45
CA ASP A 272 -4.09 -10.46 17.42
C ASP A 272 -2.81 -10.83 16.69
N GLU A 273 -2.58 -12.12 16.52
CA GLU A 273 -1.37 -12.66 15.90
C GLU A 273 -1.72 -13.57 14.73
N ILE A 274 -0.91 -13.49 13.67
CA ILE A 274 -0.96 -14.42 12.53
C ILE A 274 0.47 -14.93 12.23
N GLY A 275 0.57 -16.09 11.58
CA GLY A 275 1.86 -16.61 11.10
C GLY A 275 2.57 -17.53 12.05
N ARG A 276 2.10 -17.74 13.27
CA ARG A 276 2.55 -18.89 14.09
C ARG A 276 2.00 -20.16 13.43
N ALA A 277 2.84 -20.91 12.78
CA ALA A 277 2.53 -22.25 12.30
C ALA A 277 2.75 -23.27 13.41
#